data_0d26314dfbf780ee917231779ccee926
#
_entry.id   0d26314dfbf780ee917231779ccee926
#
_cell.length_a   1.000
_cell.length_b   1.000
_cell.length_c   1.000
_cell.angle_alpha   90.00
_cell.angle_beta   90.00
_cell.angle_gamma   90.00
#
_symmetry.space_group_name_H-M   'P 1'
#
loop_
_entity.id
_entity.type
_entity.pdbx_description
1 polymer ?
#
loop_
_entity_poly.entity_id
_entity_poly.type
_entity_poly.pdbx_seq_one_letter_code
_entity_poly.pdbx_strand_id
1 'polypeptide(L)'
;MVRTLALLLMLAACSDSREVLDELPNSSLADAPRSEVSETRMDTPSARPVTIGEDGPRLDACGGLGQVSRSGAGGLPLLAAPFADAKVIAQLPEGQRAYICTRSLDQKWLGVVVQPAPAQEGEPAGDCGVSSPVDRKQPYDGPCVSGWLASPYMRLIGG
;
A
#
# COMPACT_ATOMS: atom_id res chain seq x y z
N MET A 1 -29.41 8.05 -61.64
CA MET A 1 -30.82 7.60 -61.45
C MET A 1 -30.86 6.62 -60.27
N VAL A 2 -31.47 7.05 -59.16
CA VAL A 2 -32.12 6.21 -58.14
C VAL A 2 -31.32 5.05 -57.56
N ARG A 3 -30.78 5.29 -56.34
CA ARG A 3 -30.78 4.35 -55.20
C ARG A 3 -29.94 4.89 -54.02
N THR A 4 -30.35 6.04 -53.52
CA THR A 4 -29.92 6.58 -52.22
C THR A 4 -31.19 6.92 -51.47
N LEU A 5 -31.73 5.95 -50.69
CA LEU A 5 -32.71 6.20 -49.62
C LEU A 5 -32.99 4.87 -48.94
N ALA A 6 -32.30 4.54 -47.88
CA ALA A 6 -32.77 3.64 -46.82
C ALA A 6 -31.58 3.27 -45.89
N LEU A 7 -31.15 4.17 -45.03
CA LEU A 7 -30.44 3.77 -43.80
C LEU A 7 -30.47 4.91 -42.77
N LEU A 8 -31.67 5.26 -42.35
CA LEU A 8 -31.87 6.23 -41.27
C LEU A 8 -33.13 5.81 -40.53
N LEU A 9 -33.02 4.85 -39.60
CA LEU A 9 -34.04 4.57 -38.58
C LEU A 9 -33.63 3.34 -37.77
N MET A 10 -32.67 3.48 -36.86
CA MET A 10 -32.47 2.60 -35.68
C MET A 10 -31.63 3.31 -34.62
N LEU A 11 -32.12 4.42 -34.09
CA LEU A 11 -31.53 5.07 -32.91
C LEU A 11 -32.65 5.67 -32.07
N ALA A 12 -33.49 4.81 -31.49
CA ALA A 12 -34.45 5.23 -30.48
C ALA A 12 -34.88 4.01 -29.64
N ALA A 13 -34.02 3.57 -28.73
CA ALA A 13 -34.41 2.68 -27.66
C ALA A 13 -33.34 2.68 -26.56
N CYS A 14 -33.20 3.79 -25.85
CA CYS A 14 -32.55 3.84 -24.53
C CYS A 14 -33.17 4.99 -23.76
N SER A 15 -34.41 4.83 -23.33
CA SER A 15 -35.04 5.82 -22.45
C SER A 15 -36.07 5.11 -21.58
N ASP A 16 -35.61 4.22 -20.68
CA ASP A 16 -36.47 3.71 -19.60
C ASP A 16 -35.63 3.20 -18.44
N SER A 17 -34.69 4.03 -17.97
CA SER A 17 -33.96 3.72 -16.73
C SER A 17 -34.49 4.50 -15.52
N ARG A 18 -35.67 5.11 -15.64
CA ARG A 18 -36.24 5.92 -14.54
C ARG A 18 -37.30 5.20 -13.71
N GLU A 19 -37.83 4.09 -14.17
CA GLU A 19 -38.86 3.38 -13.42
C GLU A 19 -38.36 2.40 -12.36
N VAL A 20 -37.07 2.07 -12.34
CA VAL A 20 -36.52 1.10 -11.35
C VAL A 20 -36.29 1.72 -9.97
N LEU A 21 -36.35 3.04 -9.86
CA LEU A 21 -36.11 3.72 -8.58
C LEU A 21 -37.40 3.97 -7.76
N ASP A 22 -38.58 3.80 -8.36
CA ASP A 22 -39.86 4.01 -7.67
C ASP A 22 -40.40 2.76 -6.95
N GLU A 23 -39.86 1.58 -7.21
CA GLU A 23 -40.28 0.33 -6.54
C GLU A 23 -39.40 -0.10 -5.37
N LEU A 24 -38.46 0.72 -4.95
CA LEU A 24 -37.77 0.46 -3.68
C LEU A 24 -38.78 0.77 -2.55
N PRO A 25 -39.12 -0.20 -1.69
CA PRO A 25 -39.97 0.09 -0.54
C PRO A 25 -39.27 1.18 0.26
N ASN A 26 -39.91 2.32 0.35
CA ASN A 26 -39.48 3.42 1.16
C ASN A 26 -39.39 2.92 2.60
N SER A 27 -38.20 2.48 3.00
CA SER A 27 -37.93 2.10 4.37
C SER A 27 -38.00 3.37 5.19
N SER A 28 -39.22 3.65 5.67
CA SER A 28 -39.48 4.73 6.61
C SER A 28 -38.79 4.39 7.94
N LEU A 29 -37.46 4.50 7.98
CA LEU A 29 -36.69 4.59 9.21
C LEU A 29 -36.63 6.06 9.69
N ALA A 30 -37.67 6.84 9.37
CA ALA A 30 -37.74 8.24 9.78
C ALA A 30 -37.93 8.42 11.29
N ASP A 31 -38.21 7.37 12.05
CA ASP A 31 -38.39 7.41 13.50
C ASP A 31 -37.40 6.56 14.31
N ALA A 32 -36.34 6.08 13.68
CA ALA A 32 -35.22 5.59 14.47
C ALA A 32 -34.57 6.81 15.18
N PRO A 33 -34.41 6.77 16.51
CA PRO A 33 -33.65 7.82 17.17
C PRO A 33 -32.30 7.85 16.48
N ARG A 34 -31.96 8.99 15.86
CA ARG A 34 -30.60 9.27 15.43
C ARG A 34 -29.76 9.22 16.70
N SER A 35 -29.31 8.02 17.03
CA SER A 35 -28.09 7.92 17.83
C SER A 35 -27.12 8.81 17.06
N GLU A 36 -26.74 9.92 17.67
CA GLU A 36 -25.61 10.71 17.21
C GLU A 36 -24.50 9.68 17.04
N VAL A 37 -24.31 9.27 15.78
CA VAL A 37 -23.08 8.58 15.41
C VAL A 37 -22.06 9.63 15.78
N SER A 38 -21.50 9.52 17.01
CA SER A 38 -20.27 10.20 17.33
C SER A 38 -19.42 9.98 16.10
N GLU A 39 -19.15 11.04 15.35
CA GLU A 39 -18.09 11.02 14.36
C GLU A 39 -16.85 10.61 15.17
N THR A 40 -16.69 9.31 15.33
CA THR A 40 -15.43 8.75 15.74
C THR A 40 -14.51 9.21 14.62
N ARG A 41 -13.88 10.36 14.87
CA ARG A 41 -12.75 10.84 14.10
C ARG A 41 -11.91 9.57 13.94
N MET A 42 -11.91 9.02 12.73
CA MET A 42 -10.99 7.93 12.42
C MET A 42 -9.62 8.58 12.56
N ASP A 43 -9.09 8.49 13.78
CA ASP A 43 -7.70 8.86 14.02
C ASP A 43 -6.91 8.01 13.04
N THR A 44 -6.38 8.65 12.03
CA THR A 44 -5.49 8.02 11.07
C THR A 44 -4.46 7.28 11.91
N PRO A 45 -4.34 5.94 11.80
CA PRO A 45 -3.49 5.19 12.69
C PRO A 45 -2.10 5.84 12.69
N SER A 46 -1.64 6.32 13.83
CA SER A 46 -0.35 6.98 13.96
C SER A 46 0.82 6.08 13.54
N ALA A 47 0.57 4.79 13.45
CA ALA A 47 1.49 3.78 12.95
C ALA A 47 0.74 2.71 12.14
N ARG A 48 1.34 2.26 11.06
CA ARG A 48 0.89 1.12 10.25
C ARG A 48 2.04 0.15 10.11
N PRO A 49 2.01 -1.02 10.77
CA PRO A 49 3.06 -2.02 10.65
C PRO A 49 3.28 -2.44 9.20
N VAL A 50 4.52 -2.70 8.84
CA VAL A 50 4.88 -3.28 7.56
C VAL A 50 4.34 -4.70 7.50
N THR A 51 3.70 -5.06 6.40
CA THR A 51 3.16 -6.40 6.17
C THR A 51 4.17 -7.23 5.40
N ILE A 52 4.32 -8.51 5.78
CA ILE A 52 5.15 -9.51 5.11
C ILE A 52 4.29 -10.66 4.60
N GLY A 53 4.82 -11.45 3.65
CA GLY A 53 4.12 -12.61 3.09
C GLY A 53 3.01 -12.27 2.10
N GLU A 54 3.08 -11.12 1.43
CA GLU A 54 2.06 -10.70 0.46
C GLU A 54 2.02 -11.60 -0.78
N ASP A 55 3.16 -12.14 -1.19
CA ASP A 55 3.31 -13.00 -2.38
C ASP A 55 2.98 -14.48 -2.10
N GLY A 56 2.56 -14.78 -0.88
CA GLY A 56 2.09 -16.10 -0.47
C GLY A 56 3.17 -17.03 0.10
N PRO A 57 2.77 -18.20 0.60
CA PRO A 57 3.62 -19.06 1.43
C PRO A 57 4.71 -19.86 0.67
N ARG A 58 4.87 -19.64 -0.61
CA ARG A 58 5.91 -20.29 -1.43
C ARG A 58 7.04 -19.35 -1.84
N LEU A 59 6.90 -18.08 -1.53
CA LEU A 59 7.91 -17.05 -1.81
C LEU A 59 8.41 -16.46 -0.49
N ASP A 60 9.58 -15.82 -0.55
CA ASP A 60 10.15 -15.15 0.61
C ASP A 60 9.16 -14.14 1.19
N ALA A 61 9.23 -13.93 2.49
CA ALA A 61 8.32 -13.02 3.18
C ALA A 61 8.36 -11.59 2.64
N CYS A 62 9.50 -11.19 2.03
CA CYS A 62 9.66 -9.94 1.30
C CYS A 62 10.20 -10.19 -0.10
N GLY A 63 9.48 -9.73 -1.12
CA GLY A 63 9.70 -10.07 -2.54
C GLY A 63 10.87 -9.36 -3.22
N GLY A 64 11.67 -8.54 -2.54
CA GLY A 64 12.79 -7.85 -3.17
C GLY A 64 13.74 -7.17 -2.21
N LEU A 65 14.95 -6.89 -2.69
CA LEU A 65 15.97 -6.13 -2.00
C LEU A 65 16.20 -4.80 -2.73
N GLY A 66 16.15 -3.71 -1.99
CA GLY A 66 16.39 -2.38 -2.51
C GLY A 66 17.51 -1.65 -1.79
N GLN A 67 17.94 -0.55 -2.38
CA GLN A 67 18.95 0.35 -1.83
C GLN A 67 18.45 1.78 -1.88
N VAL A 68 18.60 2.51 -0.78
CA VAL A 68 18.28 3.93 -0.68
C VAL A 68 19.16 4.73 -1.64
N SER A 69 18.55 5.61 -2.40
CA SER A 69 19.21 6.47 -3.37
C SER A 69 18.63 7.88 -3.32
N ARG A 70 19.48 8.89 -3.56
CA ARG A 70 19.09 10.31 -3.58
C ARG A 70 18.53 10.82 -2.25
N SER A 71 18.99 10.25 -1.13
CA SER A 71 18.53 10.60 0.21
C SER A 71 18.97 11.99 0.69
N GLY A 72 19.97 12.58 0.04
CA GLY A 72 20.57 13.85 0.48
C GLY A 72 21.38 13.72 1.77
N ALA A 73 21.93 14.83 2.24
CA ALA A 73 22.82 14.86 3.42
C ALA A 73 22.11 14.49 4.73
N GLY A 74 20.79 14.66 4.82
CA GLY A 74 20.00 14.35 6.02
C GLY A 74 19.52 12.90 6.09
N GLY A 75 19.76 12.09 5.06
CA GLY A 75 19.17 10.75 4.94
C GLY A 75 17.70 10.76 4.49
N LEU A 76 17.19 9.58 4.22
CA LEU A 76 15.79 9.37 3.86
C LEU A 76 14.97 9.02 5.11
N PRO A 77 13.90 9.76 5.42
CA PRO A 77 13.06 9.43 6.58
C PRO A 77 12.35 8.09 6.38
N LEU A 78 12.47 7.22 7.37
CA LEU A 78 11.67 6.03 7.53
C LEU A 78 10.50 6.37 8.45
N LEU A 79 9.28 6.17 7.97
CA LEU A 79 8.07 6.61 8.62
C LEU A 79 7.30 5.45 9.27
N ALA A 80 6.54 5.75 10.32
CA ALA A 80 5.69 4.78 10.99
C ALA A 80 4.45 4.35 10.16
N ALA A 81 4.09 5.12 9.13
CA ALA A 81 2.93 4.85 8.27
C ALA A 81 3.14 5.44 6.87
N PRO A 82 2.40 4.99 5.83
CA PRO A 82 2.59 5.39 4.44
C PRO A 82 1.94 6.75 4.10
N PHE A 83 2.33 7.80 4.78
CA PHE A 83 1.93 9.19 4.49
C PHE A 83 2.96 10.19 5.03
N ALA A 84 3.02 11.37 4.42
CA ALA A 84 4.11 12.34 4.63
C ALA A 84 4.24 12.86 6.08
N ASP A 85 3.12 13.02 6.76
CA ASP A 85 3.07 13.57 8.12
C ASP A 85 3.18 12.49 9.22
N ALA A 86 3.47 11.23 8.82
CA ALA A 86 3.66 10.16 9.77
C ALA A 86 4.94 10.36 10.58
N LYS A 87 4.94 9.82 11.79
CA LYS A 87 6.10 9.90 12.69
C LYS A 87 7.35 9.30 12.03
N VAL A 88 8.45 10.05 12.02
CA VAL A 88 9.75 9.54 11.62
C VAL A 88 10.29 8.61 12.72
N ILE A 89 10.66 7.39 12.35
CA ILE A 89 11.21 6.37 13.25
C ILE A 89 12.71 6.17 13.08
N ALA A 90 13.24 6.48 11.90
CA ALA A 90 14.68 6.43 11.61
C ALA A 90 15.03 7.34 10.42
N GLN A 91 16.32 7.62 10.25
CA GLN A 91 16.88 8.25 9.04
C GLN A 91 17.80 7.23 8.36
N LEU A 92 17.54 6.95 7.10
CA LEU A 92 18.29 5.97 6.32
C LEU A 92 19.35 6.70 5.47
N PRO A 93 20.63 6.38 5.65
CA PRO A 93 21.69 6.99 4.84
C PRO A 93 21.61 6.53 3.38
N GLU A 94 22.27 7.27 2.50
CA GLU A 94 22.50 6.85 1.11
C GLU A 94 23.15 5.47 1.08
N GLY A 95 22.66 4.60 0.19
CA GLY A 95 23.19 3.24 0.07
C GLY A 95 22.63 2.23 1.07
N GLN A 96 21.85 2.63 2.07
CA GLN A 96 21.22 1.70 3.01
C GLN A 96 20.38 0.66 2.27
N ARG A 97 20.59 -0.61 2.57
CA ARG A 97 19.80 -1.71 2.01
C ARG A 97 18.58 -1.99 2.87
N ALA A 98 17.48 -2.37 2.21
CA ALA A 98 16.26 -2.77 2.89
C ALA A 98 15.48 -3.78 2.03
N TYR A 99 14.85 -4.73 2.68
CA TYR A 99 13.93 -5.67 2.05
C TYR A 99 12.60 -4.95 1.77
N ILE A 100 12.09 -5.09 0.55
CA ILE A 100 10.80 -4.52 0.14
C ILE A 100 9.73 -5.58 0.34
N CYS A 101 8.83 -5.34 1.29
CA CYS A 101 7.86 -6.33 1.74
C CYS A 101 6.43 -6.02 1.27
N THR A 102 6.08 -4.75 1.19
CA THR A 102 4.74 -4.33 0.79
C THR A 102 4.76 -2.98 0.10
N ARG A 103 3.64 -2.60 -0.54
CA ARG A 103 3.46 -1.30 -1.19
C ARG A 103 2.13 -0.69 -0.76
N SER A 104 2.07 0.63 -0.70
CA SER A 104 0.79 1.31 -0.56
C SER A 104 -0.06 1.15 -1.83
N LEU A 105 -1.38 1.26 -1.71
CA LEU A 105 -2.30 1.13 -2.84
C LEU A 105 -2.02 2.14 -3.96
N ASP A 106 -1.60 3.35 -3.60
CA ASP A 106 -1.22 4.41 -4.53
C ASP A 106 0.22 4.26 -5.06
N GLN A 107 0.95 3.22 -4.62
CA GLN A 107 2.34 2.89 -4.95
C GLN A 107 3.38 3.98 -4.62
N LYS A 108 2.99 5.00 -3.87
CA LYS A 108 3.90 6.07 -3.47
C LYS A 108 4.82 5.68 -2.33
N TRP A 109 4.45 4.66 -1.57
CA TRP A 109 5.17 4.22 -0.39
C TRP A 109 5.53 2.74 -0.47
N LEU A 110 6.73 2.42 0.01
CA LEU A 110 7.21 1.06 0.20
C LEU A 110 7.29 0.77 1.70
N GLY A 111 6.69 -0.34 2.12
CA GLY A 111 6.91 -0.90 3.43
C GLY A 111 8.15 -1.79 3.39
N VAL A 112 9.13 -1.45 4.19
CA VAL A 112 10.45 -2.09 4.16
C VAL A 112 10.89 -2.58 5.52
N VAL A 113 11.75 -3.58 5.50
CA VAL A 113 12.53 -4.05 6.64
C VAL A 113 13.99 -3.70 6.38
N VAL A 114 14.58 -2.87 7.24
CA VAL A 114 15.93 -2.34 7.05
C VAL A 114 16.95 -3.43 7.35
N GLN A 115 17.82 -3.72 6.38
CA GLN A 115 18.92 -4.67 6.57
C GLN A 115 19.96 -4.05 7.51
N PRO A 116 20.33 -4.71 8.61
CA PRO A 116 21.36 -4.20 9.48
C PRO A 116 22.72 -4.17 8.76
N ALA A 117 23.56 -3.24 9.15
CA ALA A 117 24.95 -3.26 8.68
C ALA A 117 25.62 -4.56 9.16
N PRO A 118 26.53 -5.15 8.37
CA PRO A 118 27.31 -6.28 8.83
C PRO A 118 28.12 -5.89 10.10
N ALA A 119 28.20 -6.78 11.06
CA ALA A 119 28.90 -6.52 12.30
C ALA A 119 30.41 -6.37 12.08
N GLN A 120 30.94 -7.04 11.06
CA GLN A 120 32.34 -6.95 10.63
C GLN A 120 32.42 -6.90 9.10
N GLU A 121 33.49 -6.29 8.60
CA GLU A 121 33.76 -6.22 7.16
C GLU A 121 33.95 -7.63 6.58
N GLY A 122 33.11 -7.99 5.58
CA GLY A 122 33.11 -9.34 4.98
C GLY A 122 32.14 -10.33 5.60
N GLU A 123 31.45 -9.99 6.68
CA GLU A 123 30.38 -10.79 7.25
C GLU A 123 29.06 -10.55 6.50
N PRO A 124 28.23 -11.60 6.26
CA PRO A 124 26.92 -11.38 5.67
C PRO A 124 26.06 -10.50 6.60
N ALA A 125 25.35 -9.56 6.00
CA ALA A 125 24.37 -8.76 6.75
C ALA A 125 23.34 -9.69 7.39
N GLY A 126 22.95 -9.36 8.63
CA GLY A 126 22.01 -10.20 9.39
C GLY A 126 20.71 -10.43 8.64
N ASP A 127 20.19 -11.64 8.72
CA ASP A 127 18.86 -11.99 8.24
C ASP A 127 17.80 -11.47 9.19
N CYS A 128 16.92 -10.63 8.68
CA CYS A 128 15.81 -10.07 9.41
C CYS A 128 14.60 -11.03 9.53
N GLY A 129 14.77 -12.32 9.17
CA GLY A 129 13.69 -13.30 9.14
C GLY A 129 12.72 -13.11 7.97
N VAL A 130 13.15 -12.44 6.89
CA VAL A 130 12.29 -12.13 5.75
C VAL A 130 12.75 -12.76 4.43
N SER A 131 13.89 -13.44 4.42
CA SER A 131 14.44 -14.19 3.29
C SER A 131 13.97 -15.66 3.29
N SER A 132 12.86 -15.93 3.94
CA SER A 132 12.22 -17.24 3.99
C SER A 132 10.71 -17.06 3.92
N PRO A 133 9.99 -18.05 3.37
CA PRO A 133 8.53 -17.99 3.33
C PRO A 133 7.89 -17.93 4.71
N VAL A 134 6.73 -17.28 4.78
CA VAL A 134 5.83 -17.28 5.96
C VAL A 134 4.49 -17.89 5.56
N ASP A 135 3.83 -18.57 6.50
CA ASP A 135 2.60 -19.33 6.21
C ASP A 135 1.44 -18.44 5.72
N ARG A 136 1.44 -17.19 6.14
CA ARG A 136 0.37 -16.22 5.83
C ARG A 136 0.87 -14.80 5.88
N LYS A 137 0.14 -13.94 5.21
CA LYS A 137 0.30 -12.49 5.33
C LYS A 137 0.11 -12.03 6.77
N GLN A 138 1.10 -11.30 7.31
CA GLN A 138 1.11 -10.86 8.71
C GLN A 138 1.93 -9.58 8.88
N PRO A 139 1.71 -8.81 9.96
CA PRO A 139 2.61 -7.72 10.35
C PRO A 139 4.01 -8.25 10.63
N TYR A 140 5.03 -7.47 10.29
CA TYR A 140 6.41 -7.79 10.65
C TYR A 140 6.64 -7.52 12.14
N ASP A 141 7.16 -8.50 12.85
CA ASP A 141 7.51 -8.48 14.28
C ASP A 141 8.94 -8.96 14.55
N GLY A 142 9.77 -9.04 13.49
CA GLY A 142 11.16 -9.50 13.59
C GLY A 142 12.11 -8.47 14.22
N PRO A 143 13.41 -8.84 14.29
CA PRO A 143 14.41 -8.07 15.05
C PRO A 143 14.88 -6.77 14.38
N CYS A 144 14.57 -6.58 13.10
CA CYS A 144 15.06 -5.45 12.34
C CYS A 144 14.08 -4.27 12.37
N VAL A 145 14.60 -3.06 12.17
CA VAL A 145 13.76 -1.88 12.05
C VAL A 145 12.91 -1.97 10.79
N SER A 146 11.62 -1.69 10.91
CA SER A 146 10.71 -1.68 9.76
C SER A 146 9.89 -0.40 9.72
N GLY A 147 9.47 0.01 8.51
CA GLY A 147 8.69 1.23 8.33
C GLY A 147 8.43 1.52 6.86
N TRP A 148 7.99 2.72 6.59
CA TRP A 148 7.56 3.17 5.28
C TRP A 148 8.48 4.26 4.74
N LEU A 149 8.83 4.18 3.46
CA LEU A 149 9.59 5.20 2.77
C LEU A 149 8.98 5.50 1.39
N ALA A 150 9.30 6.68 0.86
CA ALA A 150 8.78 7.08 -0.44
C ALA A 150 9.46 6.29 -1.58
N SER A 151 8.63 5.67 -2.44
CA SER A 151 9.06 4.77 -3.52
C SER A 151 10.16 5.32 -4.42
N PRO A 152 10.18 6.63 -4.82
CA PRO A 152 11.19 7.15 -5.74
C PRO A 152 12.63 7.14 -5.21
N TYR A 153 12.81 6.94 -3.92
CA TYR A 153 14.11 6.95 -3.26
C TYR A 153 14.68 5.53 -3.02
N MET A 154 13.98 4.50 -3.50
CA MET A 154 14.44 3.12 -3.40
C MET A 154 14.75 2.57 -4.79
N ARG A 155 15.97 2.11 -5.00
CA ARG A 155 16.41 1.42 -6.21
C ARG A 155 16.44 -0.09 -5.93
N LEU A 156 15.71 -0.88 -6.71
CA LEU A 156 15.74 -2.33 -6.62
C LEU A 156 17.13 -2.86 -7.03
N ILE A 157 17.70 -3.77 -6.25
CA ILE A 157 19.01 -4.38 -6.48
C ILE A 157 18.99 -5.91 -6.46
N GLY A 158 17.88 -6.53 -6.06
CA GLY A 158 17.65 -7.96 -6.05
C GLY A 158 16.18 -8.28 -5.80
N GLY A 159 15.76 -9.46 -6.22
CA GLY A 159 14.41 -9.99 -6.06
C GLY A 159 14.26 -11.29 -6.81
#